data_757d386bc0c92c2a5e1413268f932575
#
_entry.id   757d386bc0c92c2a5e1413268f932575
#
_cell.length_a   1.000
_cell.length_b   1.000
_cell.length_c   1.000
_cell.angle_alpha   90.00
_cell.angle_beta   90.00
_cell.angle_gamma   90.00
#
_symmetry.space_group_name_H-M   'P 1'
#
loop_
_entity.id
_entity.type
_entity.pdbx_description
1 polymer ?
#
loop_
_entity_poly.entity_id
_entity_poly.type
_entity_poly.pdbx_seq_one_letter_code
_entity_poly.pdbx_strand_id
1 'polypeptide(L)'
;EPAQPESAPVAETPPAAPVPVAPTSQEPKPLPKKVTVSKTVEEKQAEQPALPEPEKRLTWFERLRKGLSRSSQQLGDSIGGIFTRRKLDEDTLQDLEDVLIQADLGMETAIRITGALSATRYGKDISPEEVRSIMATEIEKVLGPVAKPLELDLSHKPHVILVVGANGTGKT
;
A
#
# COMPACT_ATOMS: atom_id res chain seq x y z
N GLU A 1 -30.64 31.24 -41.55
CA GLU A 1 -30.33 32.65 -41.33
C GLU A 1 -30.15 32.92 -39.84
N PRO A 2 -29.08 33.57 -39.46
CA PRO A 2 -28.49 33.37 -38.12
C PRO A 2 -28.86 34.50 -37.16
N ALA A 3 -28.78 34.21 -35.87
CA ALA A 3 -28.66 35.24 -34.88
C ALA A 3 -27.64 34.85 -33.81
N GLN A 4 -26.53 35.57 -33.81
CA GLN A 4 -25.70 35.77 -32.60
C GLN A 4 -26.39 36.76 -31.68
N PRO A 5 -26.19 36.64 -30.38
CA PRO A 5 -25.91 37.77 -29.52
C PRO A 5 -24.64 37.57 -28.71
N GLU A 6 -23.77 38.45 -28.73
CA GLU A 6 -23.66 39.66 -27.88
C GLU A 6 -22.84 39.41 -26.58
N SER A 7 -21.76 40.09 -26.57
CA SER A 7 -20.68 40.19 -25.59
C SER A 7 -21.10 40.61 -24.20
N ALA A 8 -20.49 39.97 -23.22
CA ALA A 8 -20.50 40.30 -21.80
C ALA A 8 -19.57 41.48 -21.48
N PRO A 9 -19.81 42.23 -20.41
CA PRO A 9 -18.85 43.21 -19.92
C PRO A 9 -17.92 42.63 -18.84
N VAL A 10 -16.70 43.06 -18.96
CA VAL A 10 -15.60 42.93 -18.02
C VAL A 10 -15.93 43.61 -16.71
N ALA A 11 -15.77 42.94 -15.59
CA ALA A 11 -15.82 43.54 -14.25
C ALA A 11 -14.40 43.56 -13.64
N GLU A 12 -14.08 44.77 -13.24
CA GLU A 12 -12.86 45.29 -12.67
C GLU A 12 -12.33 44.58 -11.42
N THR A 13 -11.04 44.52 -11.34
CA THR A 13 -10.24 44.17 -10.16
C THR A 13 -10.14 45.37 -9.21
N PRO A 14 -10.39 45.22 -7.91
CA PRO A 14 -10.04 46.26 -6.94
C PRO A 14 -8.60 46.06 -6.41
N PRO A 15 -7.96 47.17 -5.99
CA PRO A 15 -6.53 47.22 -5.75
C PRO A 15 -6.15 46.77 -4.33
N ALA A 16 -4.90 46.34 -4.25
CA ALA A 16 -4.20 45.95 -3.05
C ALA A 16 -4.12 47.06 -1.98
N ALA A 17 -4.36 46.69 -0.76
CA ALA A 17 -4.13 47.54 0.42
C ALA A 17 -2.83 47.10 1.14
N PRO A 18 -2.14 48.03 1.81
CA PRO A 18 -0.73 47.90 2.15
C PRO A 18 -0.45 47.19 3.48
N VAL A 19 0.68 46.51 3.54
CA VAL A 19 1.30 45.95 4.74
C VAL A 19 1.76 47.01 5.71
N PRO A 20 1.53 46.88 7.01
CA PRO A 20 2.25 47.67 7.99
C PRO A 20 3.48 46.92 8.49
N VAL A 21 4.57 47.63 8.45
CA VAL A 21 5.89 47.29 9.00
C VAL A 21 5.89 47.28 10.52
N ALA A 22 6.71 46.42 11.08
CA ALA A 22 7.00 46.27 12.48
C ALA A 22 7.66 47.51 13.12
N PRO A 23 7.66 47.63 14.43
CA PRO A 23 8.87 48.05 15.07
C PRO A 23 9.41 47.09 16.13
N THR A 24 10.68 46.86 15.98
CA THR A 24 11.66 46.41 16.93
C THR A 24 11.54 47.10 18.28
N SER A 25 11.50 46.36 19.37
CA SER A 25 11.95 46.86 20.65
C SER A 25 12.71 45.77 21.40
N GLN A 26 13.97 45.99 21.48
CA GLN A 26 14.90 45.29 22.37
C GLN A 26 14.80 45.92 23.76
N GLU A 27 14.74 45.14 24.79
CA GLU A 27 15.33 45.48 26.08
C GLU A 27 15.60 44.22 26.94
N PRO A 28 16.46 44.31 27.99
CA PRO A 28 17.66 43.47 28.06
C PRO A 28 17.54 42.38 29.16
N LYS A 29 18.40 41.37 29.00
CA LYS A 29 18.60 40.29 29.98
C LYS A 29 19.21 40.81 31.29
N PRO A 30 18.79 40.31 32.44
CA PRO A 30 19.60 40.32 33.63
C PRO A 30 20.49 39.07 33.72
N LEU A 31 21.73 39.29 34.11
CA LEU A 31 22.83 38.35 34.35
C LEU A 31 22.55 37.38 35.52
N PRO A 32 23.14 36.19 35.52
CA PRO A 32 22.87 35.18 36.52
C PRO A 32 23.65 35.41 37.80
N LYS A 33 22.98 35.27 38.92
CA LYS A 33 23.59 35.20 40.25
C LYS A 33 24.30 33.86 40.44
N LYS A 34 25.57 33.93 40.81
CA LYS A 34 26.37 32.81 41.33
C LYS A 34 25.62 32.06 42.43
N VAL A 35 25.45 30.79 42.25
CA VAL A 35 25.07 29.87 43.35
C VAL A 35 26.26 28.97 43.62
N THR A 36 26.64 28.95 44.85
CA THR A 36 27.75 28.25 45.44
C THR A 36 27.49 26.75 45.51
N VAL A 37 28.44 25.98 45.07
CA VAL A 37 28.45 24.52 45.06
C VAL A 37 28.62 23.99 46.49
N SER A 38 27.66 23.23 46.99
CA SER A 38 27.89 22.32 48.11
C SER A 38 28.03 20.92 47.54
N LYS A 39 29.19 20.33 47.80
CA LYS A 39 29.53 18.95 47.49
C LYS A 39 28.64 18.01 48.30
N THR A 40 27.89 17.16 47.60
CA THR A 40 27.60 15.82 48.09
C THR A 40 27.62 14.89 46.88
N VAL A 41 28.68 14.11 46.84
CA VAL A 41 28.89 13.05 45.87
C VAL A 41 28.04 11.90 46.28
N GLU A 42 26.89 11.73 45.61
CA GLU A 42 26.25 10.42 45.49
C GLU A 42 26.38 10.01 44.04
N GLU A 43 27.16 8.99 43.87
CA GLU A 43 27.46 8.30 42.65
C GLU A 43 26.21 7.61 42.14
N LYS A 44 25.36 8.36 41.46
CA LYS A 44 24.23 7.79 40.71
C LYS A 44 24.80 7.40 39.35
N GLN A 45 25.08 6.11 39.25
CA GLN A 45 25.40 5.44 37.98
C GLN A 45 24.43 5.95 36.93
N ALA A 46 24.93 6.77 36.00
CA ALA A 46 24.19 7.23 34.86
C ALA A 46 23.91 6.00 33.98
N GLU A 47 22.69 5.52 34.02
CA GLU A 47 22.15 4.65 32.99
C GLU A 47 22.33 5.38 31.67
N GLN A 48 23.31 4.95 30.90
CA GLN A 48 23.46 5.39 29.52
C GLN A 48 22.18 5.01 28.79
N PRO A 49 21.51 5.97 28.12
CA PRO A 49 20.39 5.60 27.25
C PRO A 49 20.93 4.60 26.24
N ALA A 50 20.40 3.39 26.27
CA ALA A 50 20.71 2.39 25.27
C ALA A 50 20.48 3.03 23.90
N LEU A 51 21.53 3.14 23.10
CA LEU A 51 21.43 3.53 21.71
C LEU A 51 20.38 2.62 21.07
N PRO A 52 19.37 3.16 20.39
CA PRO A 52 18.38 2.31 19.73
C PRO A 52 19.15 1.38 18.80
N GLU A 53 19.00 0.07 19.03
CA GLU A 53 19.55 -0.92 18.11
C GLU A 53 19.08 -0.57 16.71
N PRO A 54 19.98 -0.61 15.70
CA PRO A 54 19.60 -0.28 14.33
C PRO A 54 18.49 -1.26 13.91
N GLU A 55 17.28 -0.75 13.78
CA GLU A 55 16.14 -1.53 13.27
C GLU A 55 16.59 -2.21 11.98
N LYS A 56 16.55 -3.55 11.98
CA LYS A 56 16.86 -4.36 10.78
C LYS A 56 16.01 -3.84 9.64
N ARG A 57 16.64 -3.20 8.66
CA ARG A 57 15.94 -2.70 7.48
C ARG A 57 15.31 -3.90 6.77
N LEU A 58 14.00 -3.97 6.80
CA LEU A 58 13.26 -4.99 6.09
C LEU A 58 13.68 -4.99 4.61
N THR A 59 13.90 -6.16 4.05
CA THR A 59 14.14 -6.33 2.63
C THR A 59 12.94 -5.81 1.83
N TRP A 60 13.13 -5.50 0.55
CA TRP A 60 12.03 -5.08 -0.32
C TRP A 60 10.87 -6.09 -0.31
N PHE A 61 11.20 -7.37 -0.34
CA PHE A 61 10.22 -8.46 -0.32
C PHE A 61 9.43 -8.54 1.00
N GLU A 62 10.09 -8.33 2.13
CA GLU A 62 9.43 -8.27 3.44
C GLU A 62 8.49 -7.07 3.56
N ARG A 63 8.86 -5.91 2.98
CA ARG A 63 7.99 -4.74 2.93
C ARG A 63 6.76 -4.99 2.07
N LEU A 64 6.93 -5.62 0.91
CA LEU A 64 5.84 -5.99 0.02
C LEU A 64 4.89 -6.95 0.71
N ARG A 65 5.41 -8.02 1.31
CA ARG A 65 4.63 -8.99 2.09
C ARG A 65 3.88 -8.34 3.25
N LYS A 66 4.53 -7.45 3.99
CA LYS A 66 3.88 -6.69 5.09
C LYS A 66 2.78 -5.77 4.56
N GLY A 67 3.01 -5.10 3.44
CA GLY A 67 2.02 -4.21 2.81
C GLY A 67 0.79 -4.97 2.31
N LEU A 68 0.96 -6.18 1.77
CA LEU A 68 -0.11 -7.01 1.23
C LEU A 68 -0.74 -7.95 2.28
N SER A 69 -0.22 -8.01 3.50
CA SER A 69 -0.64 -8.97 4.52
C SER A 69 -2.14 -8.90 4.82
N ARG A 70 -2.70 -7.69 4.90
CA ARG A 70 -4.11 -7.47 5.22
C ARG A 70 -5.04 -8.02 4.12
N SER A 71 -4.76 -7.74 2.87
CA SER A 71 -5.55 -8.23 1.72
C SER A 71 -5.39 -9.73 1.53
N SER A 72 -4.17 -10.25 1.67
CA SER A 72 -3.89 -11.69 1.59
C SER A 72 -4.57 -12.47 2.72
N GLN A 73 -4.64 -11.89 3.91
CA GLN A 73 -5.28 -12.51 5.05
C GLN A 73 -6.80 -12.56 4.85
N GLN A 74 -7.40 -11.46 4.41
CA GLN A 74 -8.84 -11.39 4.13
C GLN A 74 -9.27 -12.42 3.07
N LEU A 75 -8.55 -12.54 1.96
CA LEU A 75 -8.81 -13.56 0.95
C LEU A 75 -8.57 -14.97 1.50
N GLY A 76 -7.49 -15.17 2.26
CA GLY A 76 -7.16 -16.45 2.88
C GLY A 76 -8.22 -16.92 3.87
N ASP A 77 -8.77 -16.01 4.67
CA ASP A 77 -9.83 -16.30 5.64
C ASP A 77 -11.16 -16.63 4.93
N SER A 78 -11.49 -15.90 3.86
CA SER A 78 -12.67 -16.18 3.03
C SER A 78 -12.60 -17.58 2.41
N ILE A 79 -11.48 -17.94 1.78
CA ILE A 79 -11.26 -19.28 1.22
C ILE A 79 -11.25 -20.33 2.33
N GLY A 80 -10.55 -20.09 3.45
CA GLY A 80 -10.52 -20.99 4.59
C GLY A 80 -11.91 -21.28 5.16
N GLY A 81 -12.77 -20.26 5.22
CA GLY A 81 -14.16 -20.38 5.68
C GLY A 81 -14.99 -21.33 4.84
N ILE A 82 -14.84 -21.29 3.51
CA ILE A 82 -15.55 -22.16 2.57
C ILE A 82 -15.19 -23.62 2.83
N PHE A 83 -13.91 -23.93 3.05
CA PHE A 83 -13.39 -25.30 3.13
C PHE A 83 -13.31 -25.88 4.56
N THR A 84 -13.70 -25.14 5.59
CA THR A 84 -13.54 -25.51 7.01
C THR A 84 -14.47 -26.67 7.41
N ARG A 85 -14.89 -27.57 6.71
CA ARG A 85 -15.65 -28.79 7.10
C ARG A 85 -16.55 -29.31 5.98
N ARG A 86 -16.27 -28.98 4.75
CA ARG A 86 -17.11 -29.40 3.63
C ARG A 86 -16.31 -30.25 2.64
N LYS A 87 -16.98 -31.24 2.10
CA LYS A 87 -16.50 -31.90 0.89
C LYS A 87 -16.62 -30.93 -0.27
N LEU A 88 -15.74 -31.08 -1.23
CA LEU A 88 -15.80 -30.29 -2.44
C LEU A 88 -17.03 -30.72 -3.25
N ASP A 89 -18.10 -29.95 -3.16
CA ASP A 89 -19.35 -30.08 -3.89
C ASP A 89 -19.58 -28.86 -4.78
N GLU A 90 -20.67 -28.85 -5.52
CA GLU A 90 -21.04 -27.78 -6.43
C GLU A 90 -21.23 -26.44 -5.72
N ASP A 91 -21.89 -26.45 -4.57
CA ASP A 91 -22.15 -25.24 -3.79
C ASP A 91 -20.81 -24.63 -3.30
N THR A 92 -19.87 -25.48 -2.84
CA THR A 92 -18.55 -25.05 -2.41
C THR A 92 -17.72 -24.46 -3.56
N LEU A 93 -17.81 -25.04 -4.75
CA LEU A 93 -17.15 -24.51 -5.95
C LEU A 93 -17.73 -23.18 -6.37
N GLN A 94 -19.06 -23.00 -6.29
CA GLN A 94 -19.73 -21.75 -6.59
C GLN A 94 -19.37 -20.65 -5.59
N ASP A 95 -19.38 -20.97 -4.27
CA ASP A 95 -18.94 -20.04 -3.22
C ASP A 95 -17.48 -19.58 -3.47
N LEU A 96 -16.60 -20.50 -3.88
CA LEU A 96 -15.21 -20.17 -4.22
C LEU A 96 -15.14 -19.26 -5.45
N GLU A 97 -15.91 -19.55 -6.49
CA GLU A 97 -15.94 -18.75 -7.71
C GLU A 97 -16.35 -17.31 -7.40
N ASP A 98 -17.38 -17.12 -6.59
CA ASP A 98 -17.84 -15.80 -6.16
C ASP A 98 -16.77 -15.03 -5.40
N VAL A 99 -16.04 -15.68 -4.48
CA VAL A 99 -14.94 -15.08 -3.74
C VAL A 99 -13.78 -14.68 -4.67
N LEU A 100 -13.46 -15.50 -5.66
CA LEU A 100 -12.41 -15.21 -6.65
C LEU A 100 -12.78 -14.04 -7.55
N ILE A 101 -14.04 -13.93 -7.96
CA ILE A 101 -14.57 -12.80 -8.73
C ILE A 101 -14.54 -11.52 -7.90
N GLN A 102 -14.97 -11.59 -6.64
CA GLN A 102 -14.90 -10.45 -5.72
C GLN A 102 -13.45 -9.99 -5.46
N ALA A 103 -12.49 -10.92 -5.52
CA ALA A 103 -11.07 -10.61 -5.43
C ALA A 103 -10.46 -10.07 -6.74
N ASP A 104 -11.28 -9.81 -7.75
CA ASP A 104 -10.91 -9.23 -9.05
C ASP A 104 -9.97 -10.12 -9.90
N LEU A 105 -10.05 -11.44 -9.72
CA LEU A 105 -9.29 -12.39 -10.55
C LEU A 105 -9.87 -12.55 -11.97
N GLY A 106 -11.10 -12.11 -12.16
CA GLY A 106 -11.84 -12.27 -13.42
C GLY A 106 -12.49 -13.64 -13.58
N MET A 107 -13.61 -13.65 -14.29
CA MET A 107 -14.46 -14.83 -14.49
C MET A 107 -13.70 -16.03 -15.08
N GLU A 108 -12.89 -15.80 -16.10
CA GLU A 108 -12.16 -16.88 -16.78
C GLU A 108 -11.18 -17.58 -15.83
N THR A 109 -10.44 -16.82 -15.03
CA THR A 109 -9.50 -17.39 -14.06
C THR A 109 -10.23 -18.12 -12.94
N ALA A 110 -11.36 -17.60 -12.47
CA ALA A 110 -12.18 -18.23 -11.46
C ALA A 110 -12.70 -19.59 -11.93
N ILE A 111 -13.29 -19.68 -13.13
CA ILE A 111 -13.78 -20.92 -13.75
C ILE A 111 -12.64 -21.92 -13.96
N ARG A 112 -11.45 -21.48 -14.35
CA ARG A 112 -10.28 -22.39 -14.49
C ARG A 112 -9.88 -23.01 -13.17
N ILE A 113 -9.84 -22.23 -12.11
CA ILE A 113 -9.48 -22.68 -10.75
C ILE A 113 -10.53 -23.68 -10.24
N THR A 114 -11.82 -23.34 -10.32
CA THR A 114 -12.91 -24.22 -9.86
C THR A 114 -12.98 -25.50 -10.70
N GLY A 115 -12.75 -25.42 -12.00
CA GLY A 115 -12.64 -26.58 -12.89
C GLY A 115 -11.46 -27.49 -12.53
N ALA A 116 -10.27 -26.95 -12.24
CA ALA A 116 -9.12 -27.73 -11.82
C ALA A 116 -9.35 -28.43 -10.47
N LEU A 117 -10.00 -27.76 -9.53
CA LEU A 117 -10.39 -28.34 -8.24
C LEU A 117 -11.41 -29.46 -8.42
N SER A 118 -12.45 -29.22 -9.20
CA SER A 118 -13.47 -30.22 -9.53
C SER A 118 -12.87 -31.47 -10.16
N ALA A 119 -12.01 -31.31 -11.15
CA ALA A 119 -11.37 -32.43 -11.83
C ALA A 119 -10.52 -33.31 -10.91
N THR A 120 -9.92 -32.76 -9.85
CA THR A 120 -8.97 -33.47 -8.99
C THR A 120 -9.57 -33.93 -7.66
N ARG A 121 -10.51 -33.22 -7.09
CA ARG A 121 -10.97 -33.39 -5.72
C ARG A 121 -12.47 -33.44 -5.50
N TYR A 122 -13.28 -33.46 -6.55
CA TYR A 122 -14.74 -33.49 -6.42
C TYR A 122 -15.24 -34.62 -5.49
N GLY A 123 -16.10 -34.31 -4.55
CA GLY A 123 -16.66 -35.24 -3.58
C GLY A 123 -15.71 -35.70 -2.47
N LYS A 124 -14.48 -35.18 -2.43
CA LYS A 124 -13.45 -35.49 -1.42
C LYS A 124 -13.25 -34.31 -0.48
N ASP A 125 -12.70 -34.64 0.70
CA ASP A 125 -12.21 -33.60 1.59
C ASP A 125 -10.97 -32.95 0.97
N ILE A 126 -10.86 -31.64 1.07
CA ILE A 126 -9.73 -30.86 0.58
C ILE A 126 -9.27 -29.89 1.68
N SER A 127 -7.98 -29.76 1.86
CA SER A 127 -7.43 -28.79 2.80
C SER A 127 -7.29 -27.41 2.17
N PRO A 128 -7.36 -26.33 2.97
CA PRO A 128 -7.13 -24.97 2.47
C PRO A 128 -5.76 -24.79 1.80
N GLU A 129 -4.76 -25.56 2.24
CA GLU A 129 -3.40 -25.56 1.68
C GLU A 129 -3.38 -26.17 0.26
N GLU A 130 -4.11 -27.26 0.04
CA GLU A 130 -4.25 -27.86 -1.29
C GLU A 130 -4.99 -26.92 -2.24
N VAL A 131 -6.06 -26.26 -1.78
CA VAL A 131 -6.76 -25.23 -2.57
C VAL A 131 -5.80 -24.13 -3.00
N ARG A 132 -5.04 -23.58 -2.06
CA ARG A 132 -4.04 -22.54 -2.36
C ARG A 132 -2.97 -23.00 -3.36
N SER A 133 -2.52 -24.24 -3.25
CA SER A 133 -1.52 -24.81 -4.17
C SER A 133 -2.07 -24.93 -5.59
N ILE A 134 -3.29 -25.41 -5.74
CA ILE A 134 -3.95 -25.53 -7.05
C ILE A 134 -4.21 -24.13 -7.64
N MET A 135 -4.72 -23.20 -6.82
CA MET A 135 -4.92 -21.80 -7.23
C MET A 135 -3.62 -21.16 -7.70
N ALA A 136 -2.53 -21.32 -6.95
CA ALA A 136 -1.22 -20.75 -7.33
C ALA A 136 -0.76 -21.28 -8.69
N THR A 137 -0.93 -22.59 -8.93
CA THR A 137 -0.58 -23.22 -10.21
C THR A 137 -1.41 -22.66 -11.37
N GLU A 138 -2.72 -22.50 -11.19
CA GLU A 138 -3.57 -21.96 -12.26
C GLU A 138 -3.32 -20.47 -12.51
N ILE A 139 -3.08 -19.68 -11.46
CA ILE A 139 -2.69 -18.26 -11.59
C ILE A 139 -1.34 -18.13 -12.28
N GLU A 140 -0.37 -18.97 -11.97
CA GLU A 140 0.95 -18.99 -12.63
C GLU A 140 0.80 -19.26 -14.15
N LYS A 141 -0.07 -20.18 -14.55
CA LYS A 141 -0.36 -20.44 -15.97
C LYS A 141 -0.94 -19.24 -16.70
N VAL A 142 -1.77 -18.44 -16.00
CA VAL A 142 -2.37 -17.22 -16.58
C VAL A 142 -1.33 -16.08 -16.65
N LEU A 143 -0.54 -15.90 -15.62
CA LEU A 143 0.42 -14.79 -15.53
C LEU A 143 1.71 -15.06 -16.31
N GLY A 144 2.16 -16.30 -16.41
CA GLY A 144 3.42 -16.66 -17.04
C GLY A 144 3.62 -16.08 -18.45
N PRO A 145 2.64 -16.19 -19.36
CA PRO A 145 2.76 -15.65 -20.72
C PRO A 145 2.89 -14.12 -20.78
N VAL A 146 2.38 -13.39 -19.77
CA VAL A 146 2.34 -11.93 -19.73
C VAL A 146 3.40 -11.35 -18.79
N ALA A 147 4.03 -12.16 -17.96
CA ALA A 147 5.09 -11.77 -17.04
C ALA A 147 6.38 -11.50 -17.81
N LYS A 148 6.58 -10.23 -18.19
CA LYS A 148 7.81 -9.79 -18.88
C LYS A 148 8.61 -8.88 -17.95
N PRO A 149 9.95 -9.08 -17.86
CA PRO A 149 10.81 -8.15 -17.13
C PRO A 149 10.82 -6.79 -17.83
N LEU A 150 11.06 -5.73 -17.06
CA LEU A 150 11.29 -4.41 -17.63
C LEU A 150 12.68 -4.40 -18.31
N GLU A 151 12.72 -4.33 -19.61
CA GLU A 151 13.95 -4.18 -20.39
C GLU A 151 14.15 -2.69 -20.70
N LEU A 152 15.29 -2.14 -20.26
CA LEU A 152 15.68 -0.77 -20.57
C LEU A 152 16.61 -0.77 -21.77
N ASP A 153 16.26 -0.04 -22.83
CA ASP A 153 17.14 0.21 -23.96
C ASP A 153 18.23 1.19 -23.56
N LEU A 154 19.43 0.69 -23.30
CA LEU A 154 20.57 1.49 -22.86
C LEU A 154 21.18 2.39 -23.97
N SER A 155 20.66 2.34 -25.19
CA SER A 155 21.06 3.24 -26.30
C SER A 155 20.56 4.67 -26.09
N HIS A 156 19.45 4.85 -25.36
CA HIS A 156 18.88 6.16 -25.07
C HIS A 156 19.52 6.78 -23.81
N LYS A 157 20.00 8.02 -23.95
CA LYS A 157 20.59 8.79 -22.83
C LYS A 157 20.07 10.23 -22.87
N PRO A 158 19.30 10.67 -21.85
CA PRO A 158 18.89 9.98 -20.64
C PRO A 158 17.75 8.99 -20.86
N HIS A 159 17.63 7.96 -19.98
CA HIS A 159 16.42 7.17 -19.88
C HIS A 159 15.35 7.97 -19.12
N VAL A 160 14.16 8.05 -19.70
CA VAL A 160 13.03 8.74 -19.08
C VAL A 160 11.96 7.73 -18.69
N ILE A 161 11.66 7.64 -17.40
CA ILE A 161 10.60 6.79 -16.87
C ILE A 161 9.50 7.70 -16.31
N LEU A 162 8.33 7.65 -16.93
CA LEU A 162 7.16 8.40 -16.48
C LEU A 162 6.29 7.53 -15.56
N VAL A 163 6.19 7.92 -14.27
CA VAL A 163 5.30 7.27 -13.32
C VAL A 163 3.99 8.04 -13.24
N VAL A 164 2.91 7.40 -13.63
CA VAL A 164 1.57 8.00 -13.65
C VAL A 164 0.62 7.25 -12.72
N GLY A 165 -0.39 7.95 -12.21
CA GLY A 165 -1.40 7.35 -11.35
C GLY A 165 -2.36 8.38 -10.78
N ALA A 166 -3.53 7.94 -10.31
CA ALA A 166 -4.49 8.76 -9.61
C ALA A 166 -3.95 9.22 -8.23
N ASN A 167 -4.66 10.15 -7.58
CA ASN A 167 -4.27 10.60 -6.25
C ASN A 167 -4.41 9.45 -5.23
N GLY A 168 -3.43 9.30 -4.35
CA GLY A 168 -3.40 8.25 -3.33
C GLY A 168 -2.92 6.87 -3.79
N THR A 169 -2.49 6.70 -5.04
CA THR A 169 -1.99 5.41 -5.57
C THR A 169 -0.51 5.12 -5.22
N GLY A 170 0.12 5.95 -4.39
CA GLY A 170 1.49 5.71 -3.93
C GLY A 170 2.60 6.01 -4.95
N LYS A 171 2.36 6.93 -5.89
CA LYS A 171 3.36 7.31 -6.90
C LYS A 171 4.50 8.20 -6.36
N THR A 172 4.38 8.76 -5.14
CA THR A 172 5.39 9.59 -4.46
C THR A 172 6.07 8.85 -3.31
#